data_03cbc309c5d440eb49827dc08494f4e4
#
_entry.id   03cbc309c5d440eb49827dc08494f4e4
#
_cell.length_a   1.000
_cell.length_b   1.000
_cell.length_c   1.000
_cell.angle_alpha   90.00
_cell.angle_beta   90.00
_cell.angle_gamma   90.00
#
_symmetry.space_group_name_H-M   'P 1'
#
loop_
_entity.id
_entity.type
_entity.pdbx_description
1 polymer ?
#
loop_
_entity_poly.entity_id
_entity_poly.type
_entity_poly.pdbx_seq_one_letter_code
_entity_poly.pdbx_strand_id
1 'polypeptide(L)'
;MAASTPSPPNRQNPPESLLIRTAQVGTDVLNTIRVPGDPFRDERKSWFKTEFDSGNEKKEMPIIHEGNEVKYLIDGKEAFKEMVAAIRTATGISETGEKTNHFIYMLNWWMDKEFELDSDEPGINLRLLLDQASQKGVMVRAMLWNQQFTTQNSAEVDYINSLDNGAAILDNHGNEDLSPFSWVGVPFLPMHFGAQHQKVLCVLGEKGLICFCGGIDFNPDRVQGLGNGTPFHDVHCRIRGPAAADLIHLFIQRWNDHAEGQKHNQPTALGGKGPLITLNEMPPSAGPQIVQVGRTFGDYNYEFAPGGERTAREIILCAINNAKRFIYTEDQYFVGNPQVQKALCEALKRGIQHLTVVLTYYKICDLPLVQDHRRKFIGKLKEAGEDRVRIFVLCPQDSNEETFKEGKVPHTYVHSKIWIIDDEFAVIGSLNNNRRSWAHDSEVAAGIYDTSNDIVMTYHLAHWLRIELWKEHLNLQTPEGSAELADGVASTVHWLDLPPGARVQRYNEQEEGEYHIPVPILGPLTEQLIYDKFIDPD
;
A
#
# COMPACT_ATOMS: atom_id res chain seq x y z
N MET A 1 17.20 37.28 14.27
CA MET A 1 17.28 36.84 12.86
C MET A 1 17.14 35.36 12.94
N ALA A 2 15.94 34.83 12.68
CA ALA A 2 15.70 33.40 12.65
C ALA A 2 16.20 32.89 11.31
N ALA A 3 17.10 31.92 11.34
CA ALA A 3 17.55 31.21 10.14
C ALA A 3 16.40 30.32 9.66
N SER A 4 15.95 30.57 8.44
CA SER A 4 15.00 29.70 7.76
C SER A 4 15.69 28.36 7.46
N THR A 5 15.15 27.27 7.97
CA THR A 5 15.52 25.92 7.57
C THR A 5 15.22 25.74 6.07
N PRO A 6 16.14 25.20 5.29
CA PRO A 6 15.88 24.92 3.88
C PRO A 6 14.80 23.83 3.77
N SER A 7 13.81 24.06 2.92
CA SER A 7 12.82 23.06 2.53
C SER A 7 13.54 21.86 1.90
N PRO A 8 13.09 20.62 2.13
CA PRO A 8 13.68 19.44 1.50
C PRO A 8 13.60 19.58 -0.04
N PRO A 9 14.60 19.09 -0.78
CA PRO A 9 14.61 19.18 -2.24
C PRO A 9 13.40 18.46 -2.83
N ASN A 10 12.80 19.09 -3.82
CA ASN A 10 11.65 18.56 -4.55
C ASN A 10 12.07 17.26 -5.26
N ARG A 11 11.59 16.13 -4.79
CA ARG A 11 11.86 14.83 -5.40
C ARG A 11 11.25 14.80 -6.80
N GLN A 12 12.09 14.82 -7.81
CA GLN A 12 11.65 14.78 -9.20
C GLN A 12 11.55 13.31 -9.63
N ASN A 13 10.33 12.84 -9.88
CA ASN A 13 10.14 11.70 -10.76
C ASN A 13 10.78 12.02 -12.13
N PRO A 14 11.20 11.03 -12.91
CA PRO A 14 11.73 11.29 -14.25
C PRO A 14 10.78 12.21 -15.01
N PRO A 15 11.29 13.23 -15.70
CA PRO A 15 10.47 14.27 -16.31
C PRO A 15 9.39 13.67 -17.20
N GLU A 16 8.14 14.07 -16.99
CA GLU A 16 6.97 13.57 -17.75
C GLU A 16 7.18 13.61 -19.27
N SER A 17 7.96 14.61 -19.76
CA SER A 17 8.28 14.74 -21.19
C SER A 17 9.15 13.60 -21.73
N LEU A 18 9.95 12.94 -20.89
CA LEU A 18 10.77 11.80 -21.30
C LEU A 18 9.92 10.51 -21.35
N LEU A 19 9.01 10.36 -20.38
CA LEU A 19 8.08 9.23 -20.30
C LEU A 19 7.07 9.25 -21.47
N ILE A 20 6.55 10.42 -21.84
CA ILE A 20 5.57 10.54 -22.95
C ILE A 20 6.23 10.27 -24.31
N ARG A 21 7.45 10.71 -24.54
CA ARG A 21 8.16 10.44 -25.82
C ARG A 21 8.57 8.97 -25.96
N THR A 22 8.94 8.31 -24.86
CA THR A 22 9.30 6.89 -24.89
C THR A 22 8.07 5.98 -24.97
N ALA A 23 6.93 6.38 -24.36
CA ALA A 23 5.69 5.60 -24.41
C ALA A 23 5.09 5.53 -25.83
N GLN A 24 5.09 6.65 -26.57
CA GLN A 24 4.59 6.66 -27.97
C GLN A 24 5.46 5.84 -28.93
N VAL A 25 6.78 5.92 -28.78
CA VAL A 25 7.70 5.10 -29.58
C VAL A 25 7.63 3.62 -29.19
N GLY A 26 7.44 3.34 -27.89
CA GLY A 26 7.38 1.97 -27.37
C GLY A 26 6.13 1.20 -27.80
N THR A 27 4.95 1.84 -27.79
CA THR A 27 3.70 1.19 -28.23
C THR A 27 3.68 0.90 -29.72
N ASP A 28 4.21 1.79 -30.54
CA ASP A 28 4.29 1.58 -31.99
C ASP A 28 5.32 0.50 -32.36
N VAL A 29 6.43 0.41 -31.64
CA VAL A 29 7.46 -0.62 -31.83
C VAL A 29 7.00 -1.98 -31.31
N LEU A 30 6.34 -2.05 -30.16
CA LEU A 30 5.82 -3.33 -29.61
C LEU A 30 4.69 -3.92 -30.45
N ASN A 31 3.88 -3.10 -31.10
CA ASN A 31 2.86 -3.56 -32.05
C ASN A 31 3.44 -3.98 -33.40
N THR A 32 4.63 -3.51 -33.78
CA THR A 32 5.26 -3.76 -35.09
C THR A 32 6.24 -4.93 -35.06
N ILE A 33 6.83 -5.27 -33.89
CA ILE A 33 7.80 -6.36 -33.78
C ILE A 33 7.17 -7.55 -33.04
N ARG A 34 6.30 -8.28 -33.73
CA ARG A 34 5.98 -9.67 -33.38
C ARG A 34 7.13 -10.57 -33.86
N VAL A 35 8.24 -10.56 -33.15
CA VAL A 35 9.30 -11.54 -33.37
C VAL A 35 8.95 -12.80 -32.57
N PRO A 36 8.70 -13.95 -33.20
CA PRO A 36 8.58 -15.21 -32.48
C PRO A 36 9.92 -15.52 -31.82
N GLY A 37 9.96 -15.63 -30.48
CA GLY A 37 11.16 -15.96 -29.72
C GLY A 37 11.88 -14.78 -29.06
N ASP A 38 11.17 -13.69 -28.71
CA ASP A 38 11.72 -12.61 -27.88
C ASP A 38 12.15 -13.16 -26.51
N PRO A 39 13.46 -13.27 -26.19
CA PRO A 39 13.94 -13.80 -24.93
C PRO A 39 13.49 -12.96 -23.72
N PHE A 40 13.22 -11.67 -23.89
CA PHE A 40 12.73 -10.79 -22.82
C PHE A 40 11.26 -11.06 -22.47
N ARG A 41 10.46 -11.62 -23.39
CA ARG A 41 9.06 -11.96 -23.15
C ARG A 41 8.89 -13.08 -22.13
N ASP A 42 9.80 -14.03 -22.05
CA ASP A 42 9.75 -15.13 -21.08
C ASP A 42 10.21 -14.67 -19.68
N GLU A 43 11.16 -13.75 -19.58
CA GLU A 43 11.58 -13.17 -18.30
C GLU A 43 10.47 -12.30 -17.68
N ARG A 44 9.78 -11.49 -18.46
CA ARG A 44 8.64 -10.67 -18.00
C ARG A 44 7.51 -11.54 -17.45
N LYS A 45 7.21 -12.65 -18.08
CA LYS A 45 6.17 -13.58 -17.63
C LYS A 45 6.48 -14.23 -16.28
N SER A 46 7.76 -14.35 -15.91
CA SER A 46 8.13 -14.96 -14.64
C SER A 46 7.70 -14.12 -13.43
N TRP A 47 7.56 -12.80 -13.57
CA TRP A 47 7.15 -11.89 -12.51
C TRP A 47 5.66 -11.97 -12.17
N PHE A 48 4.85 -12.53 -13.06
CA PHE A 48 3.40 -12.59 -12.94
C PHE A 48 2.89 -14.01 -12.98
N LYS A 49 1.81 -14.27 -12.27
CA LYS A 49 1.08 -15.54 -12.29
C LYS A 49 -0.27 -15.37 -12.97
N THR A 50 -0.75 -16.41 -13.64
CA THR A 50 -2.11 -16.49 -14.19
C THR A 50 -3.01 -17.40 -13.36
N GLU A 51 -2.42 -18.31 -12.57
CA GLU A 51 -3.14 -19.24 -11.68
C GLU A 51 -2.28 -19.58 -10.45
N PHE A 52 -2.92 -20.05 -9.38
CA PHE A 52 -2.24 -20.56 -8.19
C PHE A 52 -2.98 -21.77 -7.59
N ASP A 53 -2.26 -22.59 -6.83
CA ASP A 53 -2.84 -23.72 -6.12
C ASP A 53 -3.43 -23.26 -4.78
N SER A 54 -4.72 -23.49 -4.59
CA SER A 54 -5.47 -23.16 -3.36
C SER A 54 -5.87 -24.42 -2.60
N GLY A 55 -4.89 -25.30 -2.37
CA GLY A 55 -5.10 -26.60 -1.71
C GLY A 55 -5.61 -27.67 -2.68
N ASN A 56 -6.93 -27.80 -2.88
CA ASN A 56 -7.51 -28.84 -3.72
C ASN A 56 -7.89 -28.39 -5.13
N GLU A 57 -7.79 -27.12 -5.44
CA GLU A 57 -8.17 -26.57 -6.74
C GLU A 57 -7.20 -25.49 -7.22
N LYS A 58 -7.16 -25.28 -8.52
CA LYS A 58 -6.48 -24.13 -9.13
C LYS A 58 -7.43 -22.94 -9.18
N LYS A 59 -6.96 -21.81 -8.71
CA LYS A 59 -7.67 -20.53 -8.81
C LYS A 59 -6.97 -19.61 -9.79
N GLU A 60 -7.75 -18.81 -10.50
CA GLU A 60 -7.23 -17.81 -11.43
C GLU A 60 -6.66 -16.61 -10.65
N MET A 61 -5.61 -16.02 -11.20
CA MET A 61 -5.08 -14.74 -10.78
C MET A 61 -5.76 -13.60 -11.53
N PRO A 62 -5.76 -12.38 -10.98
CA PRO A 62 -6.21 -11.20 -11.71
C PRO A 62 -5.47 -11.01 -13.04
N ILE A 63 -6.11 -10.31 -13.96
CA ILE A 63 -5.56 -10.04 -15.30
C ILE A 63 -4.25 -9.25 -15.18
N ILE A 64 -3.30 -9.56 -16.04
CA ILE A 64 -2.05 -8.83 -16.20
C ILE A 64 -2.28 -7.78 -17.26
N HIS A 65 -2.19 -6.52 -16.88
CA HIS A 65 -2.42 -5.39 -17.78
C HIS A 65 -1.12 -4.75 -18.23
N GLU A 66 -0.89 -4.72 -19.53
CA GLU A 66 0.15 -3.91 -20.17
C GLU A 66 -0.37 -2.48 -20.43
N GLY A 67 0.54 -1.54 -20.66
CA GLY A 67 0.16 -0.19 -21.06
C GLY A 67 -0.23 0.74 -19.91
N ASN A 68 0.31 0.57 -18.72
CA ASN A 68 0.02 1.44 -17.60
C ASN A 68 1.10 2.51 -17.41
N GLU A 69 0.71 3.66 -16.88
CA GLU A 69 1.58 4.67 -16.29
C GLU A 69 1.47 4.57 -14.78
N VAL A 70 2.58 4.25 -14.13
CA VAL A 70 2.67 4.19 -12.66
C VAL A 70 3.60 5.28 -12.15
N LYS A 71 3.18 5.96 -11.09
CA LYS A 71 4.00 6.90 -10.31
C LYS A 71 4.04 6.44 -8.87
N TYR A 72 5.24 6.24 -8.33
CA TYR A 72 5.42 6.00 -6.90
C TYR A 72 5.41 7.31 -6.15
N LEU A 73 4.81 7.29 -4.97
CA LEU A 73 4.57 8.46 -4.13
C LEU A 73 5.09 8.12 -2.73
N ILE A 74 6.16 8.79 -2.34
CA ILE A 74 6.78 8.59 -1.04
C ILE A 74 6.25 9.64 -0.09
N ASP A 75 5.71 9.19 1.02
CA ASP A 75 5.06 9.95 2.08
C ASP A 75 3.78 10.70 1.66
N GLY A 76 3.01 11.10 2.67
CA GLY A 76 1.70 11.71 2.48
C GLY A 76 1.76 13.02 1.69
N LYS A 77 2.82 13.81 1.82
CA LYS A 77 2.93 15.08 1.10
C LYS A 77 2.89 14.89 -0.42
N GLU A 78 3.66 13.95 -0.96
CA GLU A 78 3.64 13.66 -2.39
C GLU A 78 2.32 13.01 -2.82
N ALA A 79 1.82 12.06 -2.02
CA ALA A 79 0.59 11.36 -2.33
C ALA A 79 -0.62 12.30 -2.36
N PHE A 80 -0.80 13.14 -1.35
CA PHE A 80 -1.94 14.05 -1.31
C PHE A 80 -1.88 15.12 -2.39
N LYS A 81 -0.71 15.62 -2.74
CA LYS A 81 -0.56 16.55 -3.87
C LYS A 81 -1.07 15.95 -5.20
N GLU A 82 -0.73 14.70 -5.48
CA GLU A 82 -1.22 13.98 -6.67
C GLU A 82 -2.72 13.66 -6.56
N MET A 83 -3.21 13.27 -5.38
CA MET A 83 -4.63 13.01 -5.15
C MET A 83 -5.47 14.28 -5.31
N VAL A 84 -5.02 15.42 -4.77
CA VAL A 84 -5.66 16.74 -4.96
C VAL A 84 -5.73 17.10 -6.44
N ALA A 85 -4.61 16.94 -7.16
CA ALA A 85 -4.57 17.20 -8.59
C ALA A 85 -5.54 16.30 -9.38
N ALA A 86 -5.66 15.02 -9.02
CA ALA A 86 -6.61 14.09 -9.64
C ALA A 86 -8.06 14.48 -9.34
N ILE A 87 -8.42 14.73 -8.07
CA ILE A 87 -9.79 15.11 -7.66
C ILE A 87 -10.25 16.36 -8.41
N ARG A 88 -9.37 17.35 -8.60
CA ARG A 88 -9.68 18.59 -9.32
C ARG A 88 -10.00 18.39 -10.80
N THR A 89 -9.64 17.25 -11.40
CA THR A 89 -10.00 16.93 -12.79
C THR A 89 -11.45 16.50 -12.94
N ALA A 90 -12.11 16.12 -11.84
CA ALA A 90 -13.51 15.70 -11.89
C ALA A 90 -14.44 16.93 -11.96
N THR A 91 -15.29 16.96 -12.98
CA THR A 91 -16.30 17.98 -13.19
C THR A 91 -17.61 17.35 -13.65
N GLY A 92 -18.74 17.80 -13.12
CA GLY A 92 -20.05 17.27 -13.47
C GLY A 92 -20.61 17.83 -14.78
N ILE A 93 -20.01 18.90 -15.28
CA ILE A 93 -20.38 19.57 -16.52
C ILE A 93 -19.11 19.83 -17.32
N SER A 94 -19.08 19.40 -18.57
CA SER A 94 -17.98 19.63 -19.51
C SER A 94 -17.87 21.11 -19.89
N GLU A 95 -16.77 21.49 -20.55
CA GLU A 95 -16.60 22.83 -21.10
C GLU A 95 -17.69 23.18 -22.14
N THR A 96 -18.28 22.17 -22.80
CA THR A 96 -19.41 22.32 -23.74
C THR A 96 -20.77 22.40 -23.08
N GLY A 97 -20.84 22.31 -21.74
CA GLY A 97 -22.09 22.36 -20.96
C GLY A 97 -22.85 21.02 -20.88
N GLU A 98 -22.27 19.93 -21.32
CA GLU A 98 -22.84 18.58 -21.22
C GLU A 98 -22.58 17.95 -19.86
N LYS A 99 -23.54 17.16 -19.36
CA LYS A 99 -23.34 16.38 -18.13
C LYS A 99 -22.28 15.31 -18.33
N THR A 100 -21.31 15.28 -17.45
CA THR A 100 -20.25 14.25 -17.44
C THR A 100 -20.66 13.04 -16.60
N ASN A 101 -19.95 11.93 -16.80
CA ASN A 101 -20.03 10.73 -15.95
C ASN A 101 -18.84 10.66 -14.98
N HIS A 102 -18.36 11.82 -14.50
CA HIS A 102 -17.23 11.88 -13.59
C HIS A 102 -17.61 11.42 -12.19
N PHE A 103 -16.66 10.79 -11.51
CA PHE A 103 -16.85 10.29 -10.15
C PHE A 103 -15.57 10.33 -9.33
N ILE A 104 -15.75 10.25 -8.00
CA ILE A 104 -14.70 10.06 -6.99
C ILE A 104 -15.14 8.91 -6.10
N TYR A 105 -14.42 7.78 -6.14
CA TYR A 105 -14.68 6.59 -5.34
C TYR A 105 -13.52 6.31 -4.39
N MET A 106 -13.82 6.04 -3.12
CA MET A 106 -12.84 5.91 -2.06
C MET A 106 -13.08 4.68 -1.18
N LEU A 107 -12.02 3.91 -0.92
CA LEU A 107 -11.94 2.90 0.14
C LEU A 107 -10.87 3.35 1.12
N ASN A 108 -11.21 3.51 2.40
CA ASN A 108 -10.25 3.94 3.42
C ASN A 108 -10.50 3.21 4.74
N TRP A 109 -9.42 2.93 5.46
CA TRP A 109 -9.48 2.44 6.82
C TRP A 109 -9.88 3.56 7.79
N TRP A 110 -9.26 4.74 7.64
CA TRP A 110 -9.59 5.96 8.38
C TRP A 110 -9.63 7.15 7.43
N MET A 111 -10.57 8.07 7.68
CA MET A 111 -10.69 9.32 6.96
C MET A 111 -10.88 10.48 7.94
N ASP A 112 -10.18 11.57 7.69
CA ASP A 112 -10.42 12.89 8.28
C ASP A 112 -10.53 13.88 7.12
N LYS A 113 -11.64 14.58 7.03
CA LYS A 113 -11.91 15.53 5.94
C LYS A 113 -11.35 16.92 6.17
N GLU A 114 -10.90 17.22 7.39
CA GLU A 114 -10.59 18.61 7.81
C GLU A 114 -9.10 18.96 7.75
N PHE A 115 -8.19 17.95 7.78
CA PHE A 115 -6.77 18.27 7.79
C PHE A 115 -6.28 18.80 6.44
N GLU A 116 -5.23 19.61 6.47
CA GLU A 116 -4.61 20.21 5.29
C GLU A 116 -3.85 19.14 4.48
N LEU A 117 -4.27 18.93 3.23
CA LEU A 117 -3.71 17.91 2.34
C LEU A 117 -2.43 18.37 1.64
N ASP A 118 -2.35 19.66 1.31
CA ASP A 118 -1.21 20.20 0.55
C ASP A 118 -0.65 21.42 1.26
N SER A 119 0.53 21.27 1.85
CA SER A 119 1.22 22.38 2.53
C SER A 119 1.70 23.48 1.57
N ASP A 120 1.77 23.22 0.28
CA ASP A 120 2.13 24.22 -0.73
C ASP A 120 0.90 25.08 -1.12
N GLU A 121 -0.32 24.60 -0.82
CA GLU A 121 -1.59 25.30 -1.00
C GLU A 121 -2.40 25.33 0.32
N PRO A 122 -2.17 26.29 1.21
CA PRO A 122 -2.84 26.36 2.50
C PRO A 122 -4.37 26.39 2.38
N GLY A 123 -5.06 25.66 3.26
CA GLY A 123 -6.52 25.58 3.31
C GLY A 123 -7.14 24.53 2.38
N ILE A 124 -6.35 23.77 1.62
CA ILE A 124 -6.86 22.65 0.84
C ILE A 124 -7.03 21.43 1.74
N ASN A 125 -8.28 21.00 1.92
CA ASN A 125 -8.65 19.79 2.63
C ASN A 125 -9.67 18.98 1.82
N LEU A 126 -9.93 17.76 2.26
CA LEU A 126 -10.82 16.85 1.53
C LEU A 126 -12.27 17.37 1.49
N ARG A 127 -12.75 18.03 2.57
CA ARG A 127 -14.07 18.65 2.61
C ARG A 127 -14.24 19.65 1.46
N LEU A 128 -13.31 20.60 1.33
CA LEU A 128 -13.37 21.62 0.28
C LEU A 128 -13.42 21.00 -1.13
N LEU A 129 -12.60 19.98 -1.36
CA LEU A 129 -12.54 19.31 -2.66
C LEU A 129 -13.83 18.57 -2.98
N LEU A 130 -14.40 17.84 -2.01
CA LEU A 130 -15.64 17.08 -2.21
C LEU A 130 -16.87 18.01 -2.32
N ASP A 131 -16.92 19.12 -1.56
CA ASP A 131 -17.94 20.16 -1.70
C ASP A 131 -17.93 20.72 -3.11
N GLN A 132 -16.76 21.10 -3.63
CA GLN A 132 -16.61 21.64 -4.99
C GLN A 132 -16.99 20.61 -6.06
N ALA A 133 -16.60 19.36 -5.89
CA ALA A 133 -16.94 18.28 -6.81
C ALA A 133 -18.47 18.01 -6.82
N SER A 134 -19.08 17.92 -5.63
CA SER A 134 -20.53 17.69 -5.50
C SER A 134 -21.35 18.84 -6.08
N GLN A 135 -20.97 20.10 -5.82
CA GLN A 135 -21.61 21.29 -6.42
C GLN A 135 -21.57 21.28 -7.96
N LYS A 136 -20.53 20.69 -8.53
CA LYS A 136 -20.41 20.49 -9.98
C LYS A 136 -21.18 19.28 -10.50
N GLY A 137 -21.83 18.49 -9.64
CA GLY A 137 -22.58 17.29 -10.00
C GLY A 137 -21.78 16.00 -10.11
N VAL A 138 -20.51 16.00 -9.65
CA VAL A 138 -19.67 14.79 -9.61
C VAL A 138 -20.21 13.79 -8.60
N MET A 139 -20.27 12.52 -8.97
CA MET A 139 -20.68 11.45 -8.06
C MET A 139 -19.56 11.14 -7.05
N VAL A 140 -19.87 11.20 -5.76
CA VAL A 140 -18.92 10.85 -4.68
C VAL A 140 -19.43 9.61 -3.96
N ARG A 141 -18.59 8.59 -3.82
CA ARG A 141 -18.88 7.36 -3.08
C ARG A 141 -17.70 7.00 -2.19
N ALA A 142 -17.99 6.60 -0.95
CA ALA A 142 -16.94 6.14 -0.03
C ALA A 142 -17.40 4.92 0.78
N MET A 143 -16.49 3.99 1.00
CA MET A 143 -16.63 2.92 1.96
C MET A 143 -15.52 3.08 3.01
N LEU A 144 -15.91 3.26 4.26
CA LEU A 144 -14.99 3.49 5.38
C LEU A 144 -15.15 2.38 6.40
N TRP A 145 -14.04 1.93 6.99
CA TRP A 145 -14.10 0.85 7.97
C TRP A 145 -14.95 1.23 9.19
N ASN A 146 -15.82 0.32 9.56
CA ASN A 146 -16.60 0.38 10.80
C ASN A 146 -15.83 -0.31 11.91
N GLN A 147 -14.98 0.42 12.61
CA GLN A 147 -14.29 -0.13 13.77
C GLN A 147 -15.27 -0.35 14.91
N GLN A 148 -15.38 -1.59 15.37
CA GLN A 148 -16.23 -1.91 16.53
C GLN A 148 -15.83 -1.09 17.76
N PHE A 149 -16.84 -0.71 18.54
CA PHE A 149 -16.69 0.06 19.80
C PHE A 149 -16.16 1.49 19.66
N THR A 150 -16.09 2.03 18.44
CA THR A 150 -15.71 3.43 18.20
C THR A 150 -16.71 4.12 17.28
N THR A 151 -16.70 5.45 17.27
CA THR A 151 -17.46 6.27 16.31
C THR A 151 -16.56 6.78 15.17
N GLN A 152 -15.39 6.16 15.01
CA GLN A 152 -14.46 6.51 13.95
C GLN A 152 -15.15 6.42 12.58
N ASN A 153 -14.89 7.37 11.72
CA ASN A 153 -15.50 7.52 10.39
C ASN A 153 -17.00 7.89 10.34
N SER A 154 -17.74 7.87 11.46
CA SER A 154 -19.19 8.18 11.43
C SER A 154 -19.47 9.61 10.95
N ALA A 155 -18.69 10.59 11.42
CA ALA A 155 -18.84 11.98 11.01
C ALA A 155 -18.50 12.22 9.52
N GLU A 156 -17.56 11.45 8.98
CA GLU A 156 -17.16 11.48 7.58
C GLU A 156 -18.23 10.86 6.69
N VAL A 157 -18.82 9.75 7.10
CA VAL A 157 -19.95 9.10 6.42
C VAL A 157 -21.16 10.04 6.41
N ASP A 158 -21.53 10.64 7.55
CA ASP A 158 -22.64 11.59 7.66
C ASP A 158 -22.40 12.81 6.75
N TYR A 159 -21.17 13.34 6.74
CA TYR A 159 -20.80 14.46 5.87
C TYR A 159 -20.97 14.10 4.39
N ILE A 160 -20.40 12.99 3.92
CA ILE A 160 -20.49 12.58 2.51
C ILE A 160 -21.94 12.31 2.12
N ASN A 161 -22.76 11.71 3.02
CA ASN A 161 -24.18 11.48 2.80
C ASN A 161 -24.99 12.79 2.72
N SER A 162 -24.49 13.89 3.32
CA SER A 162 -25.10 15.21 3.21
C SER A 162 -24.88 15.91 1.87
N LEU A 163 -23.91 15.46 1.07
CA LEU A 163 -23.65 15.99 -0.26
C LEU A 163 -24.78 15.57 -1.23
N ASP A 164 -25.15 16.45 -2.17
CA ASP A 164 -26.23 16.20 -3.14
C ASP A 164 -26.01 14.90 -3.94
N ASN A 165 -24.77 14.70 -4.41
CA ASN A 165 -24.36 13.53 -5.20
C ASN A 165 -23.47 12.57 -4.42
N GLY A 166 -23.41 12.70 -3.09
CA GLY A 166 -22.60 11.89 -2.21
C GLY A 166 -23.34 10.73 -1.58
N ALA A 167 -22.66 9.60 -1.39
CA ALA A 167 -23.08 8.52 -0.51
C ALA A 167 -21.85 7.82 0.09
N ALA A 168 -21.94 7.49 1.35
CA ALA A 168 -20.91 6.73 2.05
C ALA A 168 -21.52 5.69 2.99
N ILE A 169 -20.78 4.64 3.25
CA ILE A 169 -21.16 3.57 4.16
C ILE A 169 -20.05 3.24 5.13
N LEU A 170 -20.42 2.79 6.32
CA LEU A 170 -19.53 2.15 7.26
C LEU A 170 -19.50 0.65 6.94
N ASP A 171 -18.35 0.18 6.48
CA ASP A 171 -18.18 -1.21 6.09
C ASP A 171 -17.78 -2.08 7.29
N ASN A 172 -18.63 -3.02 7.60
CA ASN A 172 -18.47 -3.98 8.69
C ASN A 172 -18.39 -5.44 8.22
N HIS A 173 -18.29 -5.70 6.92
CA HIS A 173 -18.30 -7.06 6.36
C HIS A 173 -17.29 -8.00 7.02
N GLY A 174 -16.11 -7.50 7.38
CA GLY A 174 -15.11 -8.28 8.12
C GLY A 174 -15.50 -8.62 9.56
N ASN A 175 -16.60 -8.05 10.08
CA ASN A 175 -17.04 -8.20 11.48
C ASN A 175 -18.37 -8.96 11.63
N GLU A 176 -19.01 -9.42 10.56
CA GLU A 176 -20.41 -9.86 10.60
C GLU A 176 -20.64 -11.24 11.21
N ASP A 177 -19.63 -12.09 11.34
CA ASP A 177 -19.86 -13.43 11.91
C ASP A 177 -19.37 -13.57 13.34
N LEU A 178 -20.09 -12.92 14.25
CA LEU A 178 -19.91 -13.05 15.71
C LEU A 178 -20.69 -14.20 16.34
N SER A 179 -21.28 -15.10 15.57
CA SER A 179 -21.91 -16.29 16.12
C SER A 179 -20.99 -17.49 15.87
N PRO A 180 -20.69 -18.36 16.82
CA PRO A 180 -21.51 -18.85 17.91
C PRO A 180 -20.77 -19.10 19.23
N PHE A 181 -19.96 -18.19 19.72
CA PHE A 181 -19.28 -18.40 21.00
C PHE A 181 -20.07 -17.95 22.24
N SER A 182 -21.36 -17.65 22.08
CA SER A 182 -22.28 -17.41 23.23
C SER A 182 -22.38 -18.59 24.20
N TRP A 183 -21.91 -19.78 23.84
CA TRP A 183 -21.99 -20.96 24.68
C TRP A 183 -20.73 -21.25 25.52
N VAL A 184 -19.62 -20.56 25.30
CA VAL A 184 -18.40 -20.74 26.10
C VAL A 184 -18.35 -19.81 27.32
N GLY A 185 -19.35 -18.97 27.54
CA GLY A 185 -19.47 -18.15 28.74
C GLY A 185 -18.44 -17.02 28.88
N VAL A 186 -17.73 -16.66 27.82
CA VAL A 186 -16.88 -15.47 27.76
C VAL A 186 -17.64 -14.43 26.93
N PRO A 187 -18.42 -13.54 27.58
CA PRO A 187 -19.06 -12.46 26.87
C PRO A 187 -17.97 -11.51 26.37
N PHE A 188 -18.04 -11.09 25.10
CA PHE A 188 -17.29 -9.98 24.56
C PHE A 188 -15.92 -10.21 23.90
N LEU A 189 -15.58 -11.39 23.40
CA LEU A 189 -14.47 -11.49 22.44
C LEU A 189 -15.04 -11.84 21.06
N PRO A 190 -15.15 -10.86 20.14
CA PRO A 190 -15.51 -11.13 18.75
C PRO A 190 -14.42 -11.97 18.11
N MET A 191 -14.81 -13.06 17.45
CA MET A 191 -13.88 -14.06 16.93
C MET A 191 -13.30 -13.71 15.56
N HIS A 192 -13.79 -12.66 14.90
CA HIS A 192 -13.35 -12.23 13.59
C HIS A 192 -13.23 -10.72 13.53
N PHE A 193 -12.01 -10.21 13.67
CA PHE A 193 -11.68 -8.80 13.53
C PHE A 193 -11.08 -8.52 12.14
N GLY A 194 -11.79 -8.87 11.08
CA GLY A 194 -11.41 -8.44 9.76
C GLY A 194 -11.59 -6.92 9.62
N ALA A 195 -10.57 -6.23 9.14
CA ALA A 195 -10.62 -4.81 8.86
C ALA A 195 -10.83 -4.55 7.36
N GLN A 196 -11.56 -3.48 7.04
CA GLN A 196 -11.45 -2.84 5.75
C GLN A 196 -10.12 -2.08 5.75
N HIS A 197 -9.06 -2.71 5.20
CA HIS A 197 -7.72 -2.13 5.26
C HIS A 197 -7.22 -1.60 3.90
N GLN A 198 -8.02 -1.74 2.84
CA GLN A 198 -7.72 -1.16 1.52
C GLN A 198 -7.72 0.37 1.56
N LYS A 199 -6.74 0.98 0.91
CA LYS A 199 -6.64 2.41 0.72
C LYS A 199 -6.61 2.66 -0.78
N VAL A 200 -7.77 3.06 -1.32
CA VAL A 200 -7.96 3.26 -2.76
C VAL A 200 -8.70 4.57 -3.00
N LEU A 201 -8.21 5.34 -3.94
CA LEU A 201 -8.91 6.48 -4.53
C LEU A 201 -9.00 6.26 -6.04
N CYS A 202 -10.21 6.31 -6.61
CA CYS A 202 -10.43 6.27 -8.04
C CYS A 202 -11.14 7.55 -8.47
N VAL A 203 -10.56 8.28 -9.39
CA VAL A 203 -11.12 9.51 -9.94
C VAL A 203 -11.27 9.37 -11.45
N LEU A 204 -12.48 9.43 -11.94
CA LEU A 204 -12.75 9.65 -13.36
C LEU A 204 -13.02 11.14 -13.57
N GLY A 205 -12.13 11.78 -14.33
CA GLY A 205 -12.18 13.21 -14.60
C GLY A 205 -11.81 13.52 -16.06
N GLU A 206 -11.58 14.79 -16.36
CA GLU A 206 -11.19 15.26 -17.70
C GLU A 206 -9.89 14.62 -18.23
N LYS A 207 -9.01 14.17 -17.33
CA LYS A 207 -7.77 13.47 -17.69
C LYS A 207 -7.94 11.94 -17.79
N GLY A 208 -9.18 11.45 -17.85
CA GLY A 208 -9.52 10.03 -17.82
C GLY A 208 -9.47 9.46 -16.40
N LEU A 209 -9.34 8.14 -16.31
CA LEU A 209 -9.30 7.43 -15.04
C LEU A 209 -7.92 7.51 -14.41
N ILE A 210 -7.87 7.94 -13.16
CA ILE A 210 -6.68 7.99 -12.32
C ILE A 210 -7.00 7.27 -11.02
N CYS A 211 -6.27 6.21 -10.70
CA CYS A 211 -6.46 5.48 -9.45
C CYS A 211 -5.19 5.49 -8.60
N PHE A 212 -5.38 5.33 -7.30
CA PHE A 212 -4.32 5.28 -6.30
C PHE A 212 -4.52 4.08 -5.39
N CYS A 213 -3.44 3.42 -4.99
CA CYS A 213 -3.44 2.39 -3.95
C CYS A 213 -2.09 2.32 -3.23
N GLY A 214 -2.09 1.84 -1.98
CA GLY A 214 -0.90 1.74 -1.14
C GLY A 214 -1.20 1.83 0.34
N GLY A 215 -0.30 2.39 1.15
CA GLY A 215 -0.45 2.47 2.60
C GLY A 215 -1.16 3.73 3.10
N ILE A 216 -1.41 4.75 2.27
CA ILE A 216 -1.83 6.09 2.70
C ILE A 216 -3.34 6.25 2.70
N ASP A 217 -3.92 6.45 3.91
CA ASP A 217 -5.29 6.90 4.15
C ASP A 217 -5.38 8.43 4.11
N PHE A 218 -6.60 8.98 3.98
CA PHE A 218 -6.88 10.39 4.23
C PHE A 218 -6.86 10.72 5.73
N ASN A 219 -5.68 10.72 6.33
CA ASN A 219 -5.46 10.84 7.76
C ASN A 219 -4.31 11.83 8.03
N PRO A 220 -4.45 12.75 9.00
CA PRO A 220 -3.43 13.76 9.31
C PRO A 220 -2.07 13.16 9.69
N ASP A 221 -2.04 11.98 10.29
CA ASP A 221 -0.79 11.32 10.68
C ASP A 221 0.18 11.12 9.50
N ARG A 222 -0.34 10.99 8.29
CA ARG A 222 0.43 10.79 7.06
C ARG A 222 1.28 11.99 6.66
N VAL A 223 0.96 13.18 7.20
CA VAL A 223 1.67 14.45 6.93
C VAL A 223 2.24 15.06 8.21
N GLN A 224 1.47 14.99 9.29
CA GLN A 224 1.78 15.64 10.56
C GLN A 224 2.54 14.74 11.54
N GLY A 225 2.62 13.43 11.25
CA GLY A 225 3.06 12.40 12.19
C GLY A 225 1.97 12.04 13.19
N LEU A 226 2.24 11.04 14.03
CA LEU A 226 1.33 10.59 15.08
C LEU A 226 1.09 11.69 16.11
N GLY A 227 -0.04 11.67 16.79
CA GLY A 227 -0.43 12.67 17.77
C GLY A 227 0.56 12.91 18.93
N ASN A 228 1.53 12.00 19.11
CA ASN A 228 2.65 12.14 20.03
C ASN A 228 3.91 12.80 19.40
N GLY A 229 3.83 13.26 18.15
CA GLY A 229 4.92 13.86 17.40
C GLY A 229 5.86 12.86 16.69
N THR A 230 5.56 11.57 16.70
CA THR A 230 6.33 10.56 15.95
C THR A 230 6.13 10.76 14.44
N PRO A 231 7.19 11.00 13.65
CA PRO A 231 7.09 11.12 12.20
C PRO A 231 6.55 9.83 11.56
N PHE A 232 5.96 9.95 10.38
CA PHE A 232 5.33 8.87 9.65
C PHE A 232 5.99 8.67 8.29
N HIS A 233 6.21 7.43 7.90
CA HIS A 233 6.76 7.08 6.58
C HIS A 233 5.87 6.05 5.90
N ASP A 234 5.52 6.31 4.65
CA ASP A 234 4.63 5.44 3.88
C ASP A 234 4.88 5.56 2.36
N VAL A 235 4.41 4.59 1.60
CA VAL A 235 4.51 4.57 0.14
C VAL A 235 3.15 4.26 -0.48
N HIS A 236 2.84 4.99 -1.54
CA HIS A 236 1.63 4.85 -2.33
C HIS A 236 1.95 4.83 -3.82
N CYS A 237 1.02 4.45 -4.68
CA CYS A 237 1.18 4.59 -6.12
C CYS A 237 -0.06 5.16 -6.79
N ARG A 238 0.18 5.93 -7.87
CA ARG A 238 -0.83 6.39 -8.82
C ARG A 238 -0.74 5.50 -10.05
N ILE A 239 -1.88 5.02 -10.54
CA ILE A 239 -1.99 4.16 -11.71
C ILE A 239 -2.96 4.79 -12.71
N ARG A 240 -2.52 4.91 -13.96
CA ARG A 240 -3.33 5.24 -15.13
C ARG A 240 -3.16 4.12 -16.16
N GLY A 241 -4.19 3.88 -16.95
CA GLY A 241 -4.16 2.80 -17.94
C GLY A 241 -5.07 1.63 -17.56
N PRO A 242 -4.96 0.48 -18.25
CA PRO A 242 -5.90 -0.63 -18.11
C PRO A 242 -6.03 -1.17 -16.68
N ALA A 243 -4.94 -1.26 -15.91
CA ALA A 243 -4.99 -1.78 -14.53
C ALA A 243 -5.79 -0.89 -13.55
N ALA A 244 -6.01 0.38 -13.87
CA ALA A 244 -6.87 1.25 -13.08
C ALA A 244 -8.32 0.74 -13.04
N ALA A 245 -8.76 -0.02 -14.06
CA ALA A 245 -10.08 -0.63 -14.08
C ALA A 245 -10.26 -1.67 -12.97
N ASP A 246 -9.22 -2.39 -12.58
CA ASP A 246 -9.30 -3.39 -11.50
C ASP A 246 -9.61 -2.74 -10.15
N LEU A 247 -9.05 -1.54 -9.90
CA LEU A 247 -9.32 -0.78 -8.67
C LEU A 247 -10.76 -0.24 -8.62
N ILE A 248 -11.32 0.16 -9.76
CA ILE A 248 -12.77 0.50 -9.83
C ILE A 248 -13.62 -0.75 -9.64
N HIS A 249 -13.31 -1.86 -10.31
CA HIS A 249 -14.05 -3.11 -10.15
C HIS A 249 -14.06 -3.56 -8.69
N LEU A 250 -12.91 -3.44 -7.99
CA LEU A 250 -12.82 -3.69 -6.56
C LEU A 250 -13.83 -2.86 -5.78
N PHE A 251 -13.89 -1.55 -6.01
CA PHE A 251 -14.86 -0.66 -5.35
C PHE A 251 -16.30 -1.06 -5.66
N ILE A 252 -16.62 -1.26 -6.95
CA ILE A 252 -17.98 -1.57 -7.41
C ILE A 252 -18.48 -2.90 -6.83
N GLN A 253 -17.64 -3.94 -6.84
CA GLN A 253 -17.99 -5.25 -6.26
C GLN A 253 -18.33 -5.11 -4.78
N ARG A 254 -17.47 -4.46 -3.99
CA ARG A 254 -17.71 -4.26 -2.56
C ARG A 254 -18.94 -3.44 -2.27
N TRP A 255 -19.13 -2.33 -3.00
CA TRP A 255 -20.30 -1.46 -2.84
C TRP A 255 -21.60 -2.20 -3.12
N ASN A 256 -21.66 -2.97 -4.20
CA ASN A 256 -22.86 -3.70 -4.60
C ASN A 256 -23.14 -4.91 -3.70
N ASP A 257 -22.12 -5.47 -3.08
CA ASP A 257 -22.24 -6.58 -2.12
C ASP A 257 -22.78 -6.10 -0.77
N HIS A 258 -22.53 -4.85 -0.40
CA HIS A 258 -22.94 -4.29 0.88
C HIS A 258 -24.41 -3.83 0.87
N ALA A 259 -25.20 -4.25 1.87
CA ALA A 259 -26.64 -3.94 1.94
C ALA A 259 -26.97 -2.44 1.89
N GLU A 260 -26.18 -1.59 2.58
CA GLU A 260 -26.35 -0.13 2.52
C GLU A 260 -25.96 0.42 1.14
N GLY A 261 -24.93 -0.14 0.49
CA GLY A 261 -24.56 0.23 -0.89
C GLY A 261 -25.71 -0.05 -1.87
N GLN A 262 -26.36 -1.21 -1.73
CA GLN A 262 -27.55 -1.54 -2.54
C GLN A 262 -28.71 -0.57 -2.31
N LYS A 263 -28.93 -0.11 -1.07
CA LYS A 263 -29.94 0.93 -0.75
C LYS A 263 -29.58 2.25 -1.43
N HIS A 264 -28.34 2.68 -1.35
CA HIS A 264 -27.88 3.90 -2.02
C HIS A 264 -27.99 3.84 -3.55
N ASN A 265 -27.89 2.64 -4.16
CA ASN A 265 -28.08 2.46 -5.60
C ASN A 265 -29.52 2.67 -6.07
N GLN A 266 -30.50 2.70 -5.17
CA GLN A 266 -31.90 2.96 -5.54
C GLN A 266 -32.08 4.37 -6.13
N PRO A 267 -33.08 4.57 -6.99
CA PRO A 267 -33.42 5.91 -7.50
C PRO A 267 -33.70 6.90 -6.37
N THR A 268 -33.41 8.17 -6.61
CA THR A 268 -33.65 9.25 -5.62
C THR A 268 -35.10 9.31 -5.15
N ALA A 269 -36.08 8.99 -6.03
CA ALA A 269 -37.48 8.90 -5.67
C ALA A 269 -37.79 7.83 -4.62
N LEU A 270 -36.90 6.85 -4.43
CA LEU A 270 -36.97 5.81 -3.41
C LEU A 270 -35.98 6.03 -2.24
N GLY A 271 -35.44 7.25 -2.12
CA GLY A 271 -34.50 7.62 -1.06
C GLY A 271 -33.04 7.22 -1.32
N GLY A 272 -32.73 6.68 -2.50
CA GLY A 272 -31.35 6.38 -2.89
C GLY A 272 -30.61 7.58 -3.49
N LYS A 273 -29.40 7.36 -3.95
CA LYS A 273 -28.54 8.34 -4.63
C LYS A 273 -28.25 7.97 -6.09
N GLY A 274 -28.90 6.93 -6.58
CA GLY A 274 -28.75 6.38 -7.92
C GLY A 274 -27.57 5.37 -8.04
N PRO A 275 -27.58 4.56 -9.12
CA PRO A 275 -26.60 3.51 -9.34
C PRO A 275 -25.19 4.10 -9.53
N LEU A 276 -24.18 3.27 -9.25
CA LEU A 276 -22.80 3.63 -9.54
C LEU A 276 -22.58 3.90 -11.03
N ILE A 277 -21.72 4.85 -11.31
CA ILE A 277 -21.15 5.03 -12.65
C ILE A 277 -20.09 3.95 -12.84
N THR A 278 -20.19 3.21 -13.93
CA THR A 278 -19.24 2.17 -14.32
C THR A 278 -18.48 2.60 -15.57
N LEU A 279 -17.38 1.94 -15.86
CA LEU A 279 -16.66 2.16 -17.11
C LEU A 279 -17.39 1.49 -18.27
N ASN A 280 -17.56 2.22 -19.36
CA ASN A 280 -18.10 1.68 -20.60
C ASN A 280 -17.04 0.96 -21.43
N GLU A 281 -15.77 1.38 -21.28
CA GLU A 281 -14.62 0.87 -22.02
C GLU A 281 -13.41 0.77 -21.10
N MET A 282 -12.47 -0.10 -21.45
CA MET A 282 -11.20 -0.19 -20.74
C MET A 282 -10.43 1.12 -20.89
N PRO A 283 -9.78 1.61 -19.83
CA PRO A 283 -8.92 2.78 -19.93
C PRO A 283 -7.82 2.57 -20.99
N PRO A 284 -7.53 3.58 -21.81
CA PRO A 284 -6.51 3.48 -22.85
C PRO A 284 -5.13 3.29 -22.24
N SER A 285 -4.21 2.75 -23.04
CA SER A 285 -2.80 2.68 -22.65
C SER A 285 -2.25 4.07 -22.31
N ALA A 286 -1.52 4.17 -21.19
CA ALA A 286 -1.00 5.41 -20.64
C ALA A 286 0.53 5.42 -20.46
N GLY A 287 1.19 4.25 -20.46
CA GLY A 287 2.62 4.16 -20.23
C GLY A 287 3.18 2.75 -20.48
N PRO A 288 4.44 2.51 -20.11
CA PRO A 288 5.13 1.26 -20.44
C PRO A 288 5.00 0.18 -19.36
N GLN A 289 4.41 0.45 -18.20
CA GLN A 289 4.40 -0.51 -17.10
C GLN A 289 3.38 -1.61 -17.31
N ILE A 290 3.75 -2.81 -16.86
CA ILE A 290 2.87 -3.97 -16.72
C ILE A 290 2.46 -4.05 -15.25
N VAL A 291 1.16 -4.19 -14.99
CA VAL A 291 0.61 -4.18 -13.64
C VAL A 291 -0.37 -5.35 -13.46
N GLN A 292 -0.29 -6.00 -12.31
CA GLN A 292 -1.27 -6.97 -11.85
C GLN A 292 -1.77 -6.54 -10.47
N VAL A 293 -3.09 -6.35 -10.31
CA VAL A 293 -3.70 -5.92 -9.06
C VAL A 293 -4.29 -7.13 -8.34
N GLY A 294 -3.69 -7.50 -7.22
CA GLY A 294 -4.18 -8.57 -6.37
C GLY A 294 -4.92 -8.05 -5.14
N ARG A 295 -5.74 -8.92 -4.54
CA ARG A 295 -6.59 -8.58 -3.41
C ARG A 295 -6.50 -9.65 -2.33
N THR A 296 -6.84 -9.25 -1.09
CA THR A 296 -7.17 -10.18 -0.02
C THR A 296 -8.59 -9.90 0.44
N PHE A 297 -9.37 -10.95 0.59
CA PHE A 297 -10.64 -10.98 1.29
C PHE A 297 -10.69 -12.21 2.18
N GLY A 298 -11.16 -12.07 3.42
CA GLY A 298 -11.46 -13.19 4.29
C GLY A 298 -12.52 -14.12 3.67
N ASP A 299 -12.63 -15.32 4.18
CA ASP A 299 -13.63 -16.33 3.74
C ASP A 299 -15.03 -16.09 4.35
N TYR A 300 -15.33 -14.83 4.65
CA TYR A 300 -16.63 -14.41 5.14
C TYR A 300 -17.58 -14.08 3.98
N ASN A 301 -18.58 -13.37 4.29
CA ASN A 301 -19.79 -12.98 3.62
C ASN A 301 -19.65 -12.21 2.27
N TYR A 302 -18.53 -12.25 1.58
CA TYR A 302 -18.40 -11.62 0.26
C TYR A 302 -18.98 -12.53 -0.84
N GLU A 303 -20.14 -12.16 -1.42
CA GLU A 303 -20.77 -12.93 -2.50
C GLU A 303 -19.87 -13.03 -3.74
N PHE A 304 -19.06 -11.99 -4.03
CA PHE A 304 -18.13 -11.97 -5.15
C PHE A 304 -16.82 -12.73 -4.89
N ALA A 305 -16.53 -13.10 -3.65
CA ALA A 305 -15.32 -13.84 -3.26
C ALA A 305 -15.65 -15.01 -2.30
N PRO A 306 -16.47 -15.97 -2.72
CA PRO A 306 -16.85 -17.09 -1.88
C PRO A 306 -15.61 -17.93 -1.49
N GLY A 307 -15.44 -18.15 -0.17
CA GLY A 307 -14.25 -18.81 0.37
C GLY A 307 -12.97 -17.95 0.35
N GLY A 308 -13.16 -16.64 0.22
CA GLY A 308 -12.11 -15.63 0.27
C GLY A 308 -11.24 -15.53 -0.97
N GLU A 309 -10.41 -14.49 -1.01
CA GLU A 309 -9.43 -14.24 -2.07
C GLU A 309 -8.05 -13.97 -1.47
N ARG A 310 -7.00 -14.48 -2.09
CA ARG A 310 -5.61 -14.39 -1.60
C ARG A 310 -4.63 -13.97 -2.70
N THR A 311 -5.11 -13.34 -3.76
CA THR A 311 -4.30 -13.03 -4.96
C THR A 311 -3.20 -12.00 -4.68
N ALA A 312 -3.40 -11.07 -3.74
CA ALA A 312 -2.36 -10.12 -3.31
C ALA A 312 -1.15 -10.86 -2.68
N ARG A 313 -1.41 -11.85 -1.83
CA ARG A 313 -0.37 -12.73 -1.27
C ARG A 313 0.40 -13.46 -2.37
N GLU A 314 -0.29 -13.98 -3.35
CA GLU A 314 0.33 -14.74 -4.44
C GLU A 314 1.25 -13.90 -5.32
N ILE A 315 0.94 -12.60 -5.52
CA ILE A 315 1.83 -11.66 -6.19
C ILE A 315 3.15 -11.50 -5.41
N ILE A 316 3.08 -11.30 -4.10
CA ILE A 316 4.27 -11.17 -3.24
C ILE A 316 5.09 -12.46 -3.23
N LEU A 317 4.45 -13.62 -3.07
CA LEU A 317 5.14 -14.91 -3.12
C LEU A 317 5.80 -15.17 -4.47
N CYS A 318 5.15 -14.80 -5.58
CA CYS A 318 5.73 -14.87 -6.91
C CYS A 318 6.99 -14.01 -7.01
N ALA A 319 6.93 -12.76 -6.56
CA ALA A 319 8.05 -11.85 -6.56
C ALA A 319 9.24 -12.40 -5.74
N ILE A 320 9.02 -12.85 -4.51
CA ILE A 320 10.06 -13.45 -3.64
C ILE A 320 10.67 -14.69 -4.30
N ASN A 321 9.85 -15.55 -4.91
CA ASN A 321 10.33 -16.79 -5.55
C ASN A 321 11.17 -16.51 -6.81
N ASN A 322 10.99 -15.37 -7.47
CA ASN A 322 11.76 -14.95 -8.63
C ASN A 322 13.03 -14.15 -8.28
N ALA A 323 13.23 -13.77 -7.03
CA ALA A 323 14.41 -13.04 -6.59
C ALA A 323 15.70 -13.79 -6.93
N LYS A 324 16.65 -13.12 -7.61
CA LYS A 324 17.95 -13.65 -8.06
C LYS A 324 19.12 -12.94 -7.38
N ARG A 325 18.98 -11.63 -7.11
CA ARG A 325 20.05 -10.78 -6.59
C ARG A 325 19.80 -10.34 -5.15
N PHE A 326 18.67 -9.70 -4.91
CA PHE A 326 18.33 -9.18 -3.58
C PHE A 326 16.83 -8.90 -3.42
N ILE A 327 16.43 -8.74 -2.16
CA ILE A 327 15.10 -8.28 -1.76
C ILE A 327 15.27 -7.08 -0.83
N TYR A 328 14.56 -5.99 -1.12
CA TYR A 328 14.35 -4.87 -0.21
C TYR A 328 12.87 -4.78 0.13
N THR A 329 12.54 -4.59 1.39
CA THR A 329 11.16 -4.45 1.86
C THR A 329 11.06 -3.48 3.02
N GLU A 330 9.97 -2.75 3.06
CA GLU A 330 9.57 -1.96 4.23
C GLU A 330 8.22 -2.47 4.70
N ASP A 331 8.08 -2.65 5.99
CA ASP A 331 6.86 -3.20 6.58
C ASP A 331 6.65 -2.72 8.02
N GLN A 332 5.40 -2.51 8.37
CA GLN A 332 5.01 -2.04 9.69
C GLN A 332 5.32 -3.07 10.79
N TYR A 333 5.04 -4.35 10.54
CA TYR A 333 5.10 -5.42 11.55
C TYR A 333 6.20 -6.44 11.29
N PHE A 334 6.33 -6.92 10.08
CA PHE A 334 7.29 -7.93 9.63
C PHE A 334 7.31 -9.18 10.52
N VAL A 335 6.15 -9.75 10.74
CA VAL A 335 6.00 -11.00 11.52
C VAL A 335 5.84 -12.24 10.65
N GLY A 336 5.41 -12.05 9.39
CA GLY A 336 5.28 -13.10 8.39
C GLY A 336 4.26 -14.19 8.76
N ASN A 337 3.98 -15.01 7.77
CA ASN A 337 3.29 -16.27 7.94
C ASN A 337 4.19 -17.42 7.46
N PRO A 338 3.80 -18.69 7.63
CA PRO A 338 4.64 -19.83 7.22
C PRO A 338 5.01 -19.81 5.73
N GLN A 339 4.16 -19.28 4.85
CA GLN A 339 4.41 -19.26 3.40
C GLN A 339 5.46 -18.24 3.02
N VAL A 340 5.38 -17.00 3.54
CA VAL A 340 6.40 -15.99 3.29
C VAL A 340 7.72 -16.35 3.96
N GLN A 341 7.67 -16.91 5.18
CA GLN A 341 8.88 -17.42 5.84
C GLN A 341 9.60 -18.46 4.98
N LYS A 342 8.85 -19.43 4.45
CA LYS A 342 9.38 -20.47 3.56
C LYS A 342 9.98 -19.83 2.31
N ALA A 343 9.25 -18.96 1.62
CA ALA A 343 9.69 -18.32 0.37
C ALA A 343 10.98 -17.50 0.57
N LEU A 344 11.06 -16.69 1.64
CA LEU A 344 12.25 -15.90 1.97
C LEU A 344 13.45 -16.79 2.34
N CYS A 345 13.23 -17.82 3.18
CA CYS A 345 14.29 -18.78 3.51
C CYS A 345 14.81 -19.52 2.26
N GLU A 346 13.93 -19.90 1.34
CA GLU A 346 14.31 -20.53 0.07
C GLU A 346 15.06 -19.55 -0.85
N ALA A 347 14.65 -18.28 -0.93
CA ALA A 347 15.38 -17.25 -1.67
C ALA A 347 16.81 -17.05 -1.12
N LEU A 348 16.95 -16.97 0.20
CA LEU A 348 18.26 -16.88 0.86
C LEU A 348 19.13 -18.13 0.58
N LYS A 349 18.55 -19.33 0.64
CA LYS A 349 19.25 -20.59 0.31
C LYS A 349 19.62 -20.70 -1.18
N ARG A 350 18.84 -20.10 -2.09
CA ARG A 350 19.19 -20.00 -3.52
C ARG A 350 20.38 -19.08 -3.77
N GLY A 351 20.75 -18.23 -2.80
CA GLY A 351 21.96 -17.42 -2.86
C GLY A 351 21.73 -15.96 -3.22
N ILE A 352 20.53 -15.38 -2.97
CA ILE A 352 20.40 -13.92 -3.06
C ILE A 352 21.42 -13.24 -2.14
N GLN A 353 21.94 -12.10 -2.58
CA GLN A 353 23.05 -11.41 -1.93
C GLN A 353 22.64 -10.77 -0.61
N HIS A 354 21.40 -10.27 -0.51
CA HIS A 354 20.84 -9.76 0.73
C HIS A 354 19.31 -9.70 0.73
N LEU A 355 18.77 -9.75 1.94
CA LEU A 355 17.44 -9.33 2.31
C LEU A 355 17.59 -8.13 3.24
N THR A 356 17.25 -6.94 2.79
CA THR A 356 17.28 -5.72 3.60
C THR A 356 15.86 -5.28 3.94
N VAL A 357 15.58 -5.08 5.22
CA VAL A 357 14.26 -4.78 5.76
C VAL A 357 14.32 -3.50 6.59
N VAL A 358 13.38 -2.60 6.37
CA VAL A 358 13.15 -1.44 7.23
C VAL A 358 11.78 -1.59 7.88
N LEU A 359 11.71 -1.46 9.19
CA LEU A 359 10.49 -1.71 9.95
C LEU A 359 10.25 -0.70 11.07
N THR A 360 9.05 -0.71 11.62
CA THR A 360 8.67 0.12 12.76
C THR A 360 9.38 -0.34 14.03
N TYR A 361 9.94 0.62 14.76
CA TYR A 361 10.56 0.35 16.05
C TYR A 361 9.55 -0.26 17.03
N TYR A 362 9.97 -1.27 17.77
CA TYR A 362 9.07 -2.10 18.59
C TYR A 362 8.28 -1.33 19.65
N LYS A 363 8.83 -0.23 20.22
CA LYS A 363 8.15 0.57 21.26
C LYS A 363 6.99 1.42 20.73
N ILE A 364 6.96 1.70 19.43
CA ILE A 364 5.90 2.46 18.79
C ILE A 364 5.01 1.60 17.88
N CYS A 365 5.27 0.29 17.83
CA CYS A 365 4.46 -0.65 17.09
C CYS A 365 3.14 -0.90 17.85
N ASP A 366 2.02 -0.75 17.15
CA ASP A 366 0.68 -0.82 17.73
C ASP A 366 0.08 -2.23 17.78
N LEU A 367 0.73 -3.23 17.14
CA LEU A 367 0.26 -4.62 17.20
C LEU A 367 0.70 -5.29 18.51
N PRO A 368 -0.22 -5.67 19.40
CA PRO A 368 0.13 -6.36 20.65
C PRO A 368 0.86 -7.68 20.38
N LEU A 369 1.79 -8.05 21.27
CA LEU A 369 2.56 -9.30 21.23
C LEU A 369 3.40 -9.50 19.95
N VAL A 370 3.57 -8.46 19.13
CA VAL A 370 4.31 -8.53 17.88
C VAL A 370 5.78 -8.91 18.09
N GLN A 371 6.38 -8.50 19.20
CA GLN A 371 7.82 -8.60 19.45
C GLN A 371 8.31 -10.05 19.41
N ASP A 372 7.65 -10.96 20.10
CA ASP A 372 8.04 -12.37 20.15
C ASP A 372 7.89 -13.06 18.79
N HIS A 373 6.80 -12.76 18.07
CA HIS A 373 6.56 -13.31 16.73
C HIS A 373 7.55 -12.78 15.72
N ARG A 374 7.84 -11.48 15.76
CA ARG A 374 8.84 -10.83 14.92
C ARG A 374 10.24 -11.41 15.13
N ARG A 375 10.69 -11.54 16.39
CA ARG A 375 11.98 -12.13 16.71
C ARG A 375 12.11 -13.57 16.22
N LYS A 376 11.08 -14.41 16.43
CA LYS A 376 11.05 -15.78 15.92
C LYS A 376 11.14 -15.84 14.40
N PHE A 377 10.39 -14.97 13.71
CA PHE A 377 10.41 -14.88 12.25
C PHE A 377 11.78 -14.43 11.73
N ILE A 378 12.33 -13.33 12.27
CA ILE A 378 13.67 -12.82 11.90
C ILE A 378 14.75 -13.88 12.22
N GLY A 379 14.66 -14.54 13.35
CA GLY A 379 15.60 -15.62 13.72
C GLY A 379 15.65 -16.73 12.66
N LYS A 380 14.49 -17.16 12.13
CA LYS A 380 14.43 -18.17 11.06
C LYS A 380 15.05 -17.67 9.74
N LEU A 381 14.88 -16.40 9.42
CA LEU A 381 15.51 -15.82 8.24
C LEU A 381 17.04 -15.76 8.41
N LYS A 382 17.53 -15.39 9.59
CA LYS A 382 18.97 -15.36 9.92
C LYS A 382 19.60 -16.76 9.95
N GLU A 383 18.88 -17.79 10.41
CA GLU A 383 19.31 -19.19 10.28
C GLU A 383 19.51 -19.60 8.80
N ALA A 384 18.73 -19.05 7.88
CA ALA A 384 18.79 -19.37 6.44
C ALA A 384 19.78 -18.51 5.65
N GLY A 385 20.00 -17.26 6.08
CA GLY A 385 20.76 -16.26 5.30
C GLY A 385 21.94 -15.61 6.02
N GLU A 386 22.09 -15.86 7.33
CA GLU A 386 23.18 -15.31 8.16
C GLU A 386 23.24 -13.77 8.06
N ASP A 387 24.42 -13.20 7.78
CA ASP A 387 24.69 -11.75 7.64
C ASP A 387 24.04 -11.10 6.41
N ARG A 388 23.51 -11.91 5.50
CA ARG A 388 22.72 -11.44 4.35
C ARG A 388 21.33 -10.93 4.75
N VAL A 389 20.85 -11.25 5.95
CA VAL A 389 19.59 -10.73 6.51
C VAL A 389 19.88 -9.48 7.33
N ARG A 390 19.46 -8.33 6.83
CA ARG A 390 19.77 -7.01 7.37
C ARG A 390 18.48 -6.30 7.75
N ILE A 391 18.30 -6.06 9.04
CA ILE A 391 17.07 -5.48 9.59
C ILE A 391 17.40 -4.13 10.23
N PHE A 392 16.59 -3.14 9.90
CA PHE A 392 16.75 -1.76 10.39
C PHE A 392 15.42 -1.19 10.87
N VAL A 393 15.50 -0.21 11.75
CA VAL A 393 14.39 0.67 12.16
C VAL A 393 14.66 2.08 11.67
N LEU A 394 13.61 2.80 11.28
CA LEU A 394 13.72 4.15 10.75
C LEU A 394 13.68 5.18 11.88
N CYS A 395 14.50 6.22 11.76
CA CYS A 395 14.65 7.32 12.71
C CYS A 395 14.38 8.67 12.04
N PRO A 396 14.01 9.73 12.79
CA PRO A 396 13.88 11.07 12.26
C PRO A 396 15.19 11.65 11.73
N GLN A 397 15.09 12.62 10.85
CA GLN A 397 16.24 13.24 10.18
C GLN A 397 17.23 13.91 11.14
N ASP A 398 16.75 14.44 12.28
CA ASP A 398 17.57 15.19 13.26
C ASP A 398 18.10 14.31 14.41
N SER A 399 17.97 12.99 14.31
CA SER A 399 18.48 12.09 15.32
C SER A 399 20.02 12.01 15.25
N ASN A 400 20.68 12.13 16.40
CA ASN A 400 22.12 12.00 16.54
C ASN A 400 22.48 10.94 17.59
N GLU A 401 23.77 10.53 17.66
CA GLU A 401 24.22 9.47 18.58
C GLU A 401 23.87 9.75 20.07
N GLU A 402 23.81 11.01 20.48
CA GLU A 402 23.49 11.37 21.88
C GLU A 402 22.02 11.12 22.18
N THR A 403 21.12 11.46 21.23
CA THR A 403 19.70 11.16 21.33
C THR A 403 19.44 9.64 21.36
N PHE A 404 20.21 8.83 20.65
CA PHE A 404 20.11 7.36 20.70
C PHE A 404 20.49 6.79 22.09
N LYS A 405 21.48 7.34 22.76
CA LYS A 405 21.95 6.84 24.07
C LYS A 405 20.98 7.10 25.23
N GLU A 406 20.12 8.09 25.12
CA GLU A 406 19.17 8.46 26.17
C GLU A 406 17.82 7.72 26.10
N GLY A 407 17.62 6.83 25.13
CA GLY A 407 16.35 6.11 24.94
C GLY A 407 15.16 7.02 24.58
N LYS A 408 15.44 8.26 24.20
CA LYS A 408 14.45 9.31 23.94
C LYS A 408 14.26 9.65 22.47
N VAL A 409 14.89 8.89 21.56
CA VAL A 409 14.81 9.21 20.13
C VAL A 409 13.40 8.91 19.64
N PRO A 410 12.68 9.90 19.11
CA PRO A 410 11.48 9.61 18.37
C PRO A 410 11.87 8.78 17.14
N HIS A 411 11.37 7.56 17.04
CA HIS A 411 11.52 6.74 15.85
C HIS A 411 10.44 7.16 14.84
N THR A 412 10.73 6.99 13.55
CA THR A 412 9.72 7.17 12.52
C THR A 412 8.85 5.92 12.46
N TYR A 413 7.53 6.13 12.43
CA TYR A 413 6.57 5.04 12.25
C TYR A 413 6.57 4.62 10.78
N VAL A 414 7.10 3.44 10.49
CA VAL A 414 7.11 2.86 9.15
C VAL A 414 5.74 2.23 8.90
N HIS A 415 4.99 2.79 7.97
CA HIS A 415 3.68 2.26 7.58
C HIS A 415 3.65 1.81 6.11
N SER A 416 4.75 1.95 5.40
CA SER A 416 4.93 1.42 4.05
C SER A 416 4.81 -0.11 4.03
N LYS A 417 4.21 -0.65 2.96
CA LYS A 417 4.08 -2.08 2.69
C LYS A 417 4.55 -2.31 1.26
N ILE A 418 5.86 -2.41 1.11
CA ILE A 418 6.50 -2.50 -0.20
C ILE A 418 7.50 -3.64 -0.27
N TRP A 419 7.62 -4.19 -1.47
CA TRP A 419 8.64 -5.16 -1.83
C TRP A 419 9.30 -4.70 -3.13
N ILE A 420 10.61 -4.62 -3.14
CA ILE A 420 11.42 -4.32 -4.32
C ILE A 420 12.37 -5.48 -4.54
N ILE A 421 12.26 -6.10 -5.71
CA ILE A 421 12.99 -7.31 -6.05
C ILE A 421 13.93 -7.00 -7.21
N ASP A 422 15.23 -7.17 -7.01
CA ASP A 422 16.29 -7.10 -8.02
C ASP A 422 16.37 -5.77 -8.81
N ASP A 423 15.73 -4.69 -8.34
CA ASP A 423 15.50 -3.43 -9.05
C ASP A 423 14.58 -3.55 -10.30
N GLU A 424 13.92 -4.69 -10.49
CA GLU A 424 13.09 -4.96 -11.68
C GLU A 424 11.60 -4.94 -11.36
N PHE A 425 11.20 -5.47 -10.21
CA PHE A 425 9.82 -5.64 -9.83
C PHE A 425 9.53 -5.00 -8.47
N ALA A 426 8.41 -4.31 -8.38
CA ALA A 426 7.93 -3.76 -7.11
C ALA A 426 6.51 -4.22 -6.81
N VAL A 427 6.22 -4.44 -5.53
CA VAL A 427 4.85 -4.60 -5.02
C VAL A 427 4.58 -3.48 -4.04
N ILE A 428 3.47 -2.76 -4.26
CA ILE A 428 3.00 -1.70 -3.37
C ILE A 428 1.55 -1.97 -3.03
N GLY A 429 1.23 -1.93 -1.74
CA GLY A 429 -0.14 -2.21 -1.32
C GLY A 429 -0.46 -1.80 0.10
N SER A 430 -1.57 -2.31 0.58
CA SER A 430 -2.02 -2.12 1.96
C SER A 430 -1.65 -3.28 2.88
N LEU A 431 -1.17 -4.42 2.34
CA LEU A 431 -0.90 -5.64 3.09
C LEU A 431 0.33 -5.51 3.99
N ASN A 432 0.14 -5.58 5.28
CA ASN A 432 1.23 -5.84 6.22
C ASN A 432 1.76 -7.27 6.09
N ASN A 433 3.03 -7.48 6.39
CA ASN A 433 3.59 -8.82 6.48
C ASN A 433 3.19 -9.47 7.82
N ASN A 434 1.91 -9.82 7.94
CA ASN A 434 1.31 -10.55 9.03
C ASN A 434 0.21 -11.48 8.49
N ARG A 435 -0.33 -12.38 9.31
CA ARG A 435 -1.29 -13.40 8.84
C ARG A 435 -2.62 -12.77 8.43
N ARG A 436 -3.13 -11.84 9.24
CA ARG A 436 -4.45 -11.25 8.98
C ARG A 436 -4.51 -10.47 7.68
N SER A 437 -3.49 -9.68 7.31
CA SER A 437 -3.45 -9.01 6.00
C SER A 437 -3.32 -9.98 4.83
N TRP A 438 -2.73 -11.16 5.06
CA TRP A 438 -2.53 -12.18 4.02
C TRP A 438 -3.70 -13.13 3.82
N ALA A 439 -4.66 -13.17 4.77
CA ALA A 439 -5.75 -14.14 4.73
C ALA A 439 -7.11 -13.58 5.13
N HIS A 440 -7.18 -12.49 5.85
CA HIS A 440 -8.33 -12.13 6.68
C HIS A 440 -8.88 -10.73 6.41
N ASP A 441 -8.04 -9.69 6.52
CA ASP A 441 -8.43 -8.31 6.24
C ASP A 441 -8.71 -8.13 4.74
N SER A 442 -9.50 -7.13 4.39
CA SER A 442 -9.60 -6.76 2.98
C SER A 442 -8.44 -5.84 2.60
N GLU A 443 -7.63 -6.31 1.64
CA GLU A 443 -6.39 -5.68 1.23
C GLU A 443 -6.28 -5.58 -0.30
N VAL A 444 -5.35 -4.74 -0.77
CA VAL A 444 -5.01 -4.58 -2.18
C VAL A 444 -3.50 -4.42 -2.36
N ALA A 445 -2.95 -5.01 -3.41
CA ALA A 445 -1.57 -4.82 -3.82
C ALA A 445 -1.43 -4.76 -5.33
N ALA A 446 -0.56 -3.89 -5.83
CA ALA A 446 -0.16 -3.80 -7.22
C ALA A 446 1.25 -4.37 -7.38
N GLY A 447 1.39 -5.42 -8.18
CA GLY A 447 2.67 -5.92 -8.68
C GLY A 447 3.00 -5.19 -9.98
N ILE A 448 4.18 -4.56 -10.06
CA ILE A 448 4.54 -3.60 -11.10
C ILE A 448 5.90 -3.97 -11.70
N TYR A 449 5.91 -4.17 -13.02
CA TYR A 449 7.11 -4.33 -13.84
C TYR A 449 7.20 -3.20 -14.85
N ASP A 450 8.38 -2.62 -14.99
CA ASP A 450 8.61 -1.51 -15.93
C ASP A 450 9.37 -1.98 -17.17
N THR A 451 8.72 -1.89 -18.32
CA THR A 451 9.32 -2.30 -19.61
C THR A 451 10.16 -1.20 -20.27
N SER A 452 10.24 -0.01 -19.68
CA SER A 452 10.95 1.13 -20.30
C SER A 452 12.43 0.88 -20.54
N ASN A 453 13.05 0.06 -19.70
CA ASN A 453 14.46 -0.33 -19.84
C ASN A 453 14.77 -1.19 -21.06
N ASP A 454 13.82 -1.99 -21.48
CA ASP A 454 14.00 -2.89 -22.63
C ASP A 454 14.25 -2.11 -23.92
N ILE A 455 13.93 -0.79 -23.92
CA ILE A 455 13.95 0.06 -25.09
C ILE A 455 15.07 1.13 -25.04
N VAL A 456 15.37 1.67 -23.87
CA VAL A 456 16.17 2.93 -23.76
C VAL A 456 17.39 2.79 -22.84
N MET A 457 17.65 1.65 -22.25
CA MET A 457 18.76 1.43 -21.30
C MET A 457 18.71 2.40 -20.09
N THR A 458 17.53 2.81 -19.69
CA THR A 458 17.28 3.62 -18.49
C THR A 458 16.96 2.73 -17.29
N TYR A 459 16.92 3.28 -16.10
CA TYR A 459 16.62 2.50 -14.89
C TYR A 459 15.14 2.14 -14.81
N HIS A 460 14.84 0.91 -14.37
CA HIS A 460 13.47 0.50 -14.01
C HIS A 460 12.87 1.39 -12.93
N LEU A 461 11.56 1.53 -12.95
CA LEU A 461 10.83 2.32 -11.95
C LEU A 461 11.04 1.76 -10.53
N ALA A 462 11.15 0.44 -10.38
CA ALA A 462 11.48 -0.22 -9.10
C ALA A 462 12.88 0.18 -8.60
N HIS A 463 13.86 0.28 -9.50
CA HIS A 463 15.22 0.76 -9.20
C HIS A 463 15.20 2.22 -8.73
N TRP A 464 14.45 3.08 -9.43
CA TRP A 464 14.29 4.48 -9.00
C TRP A 464 13.71 4.56 -7.58
N LEU A 465 12.64 3.80 -7.29
CA LEU A 465 12.02 3.80 -5.96
C LEU A 465 13.02 3.39 -4.88
N ARG A 466 13.79 2.32 -5.11
CA ARG A 466 14.81 1.89 -4.15
C ARG A 466 15.86 2.98 -3.91
N ILE A 467 16.34 3.61 -4.98
CA ILE A 467 17.35 4.69 -4.86
C ILE A 467 16.78 5.84 -4.02
N GLU A 468 15.57 6.31 -4.30
CA GLU A 468 14.99 7.44 -3.54
C GLU A 468 14.78 7.10 -2.06
N LEU A 469 14.29 5.90 -1.75
CA LEU A 469 14.15 5.43 -0.38
C LEU A 469 15.51 5.31 0.32
N TRP A 470 16.51 4.71 -0.34
CA TRP A 470 17.83 4.55 0.24
C TRP A 470 18.57 5.88 0.42
N LYS A 471 18.42 6.83 -0.51
CA LYS A 471 18.94 8.20 -0.35
C LYS A 471 18.38 8.86 0.90
N GLU A 472 17.08 8.70 1.13
CA GLU A 472 16.45 9.24 2.33
C GLU A 472 16.95 8.55 3.60
N HIS A 473 16.91 7.24 3.63
CA HIS A 473 17.25 6.44 4.80
C HIS A 473 18.73 6.53 5.18
N LEU A 474 19.60 6.62 4.20
CA LEU A 474 21.05 6.71 4.37
C LEU A 474 21.58 8.16 4.41
N ASN A 475 20.70 9.17 4.31
CA ASN A 475 21.09 10.58 4.25
C ASN A 475 22.04 10.90 3.07
N LEU A 476 21.81 10.27 1.91
CA LEU A 476 22.60 10.44 0.69
C LEU A 476 21.79 11.24 -0.37
N GLN A 477 21.16 12.35 0.04
CA GLN A 477 20.25 13.13 -0.81
C GLN A 477 20.97 14.08 -1.78
N THR A 478 22.14 13.72 -2.26
CA THR A 478 22.90 14.45 -3.28
C THR A 478 22.80 13.76 -4.64
N PRO A 479 23.11 14.46 -5.76
CA PRO A 479 23.21 13.81 -7.07
C PRO A 479 24.21 12.65 -7.09
N GLU A 480 25.33 12.80 -6.38
CA GLU A 480 26.37 11.76 -6.24
C GLU A 480 25.83 10.54 -5.51
N GLY A 481 24.98 10.72 -4.49
CA GLY A 481 24.33 9.64 -3.75
C GLY A 481 23.50 8.73 -4.67
N SER A 482 22.85 9.25 -5.71
CA SER A 482 22.14 8.41 -6.68
C SER A 482 23.10 7.51 -7.46
N ALA A 483 24.29 8.00 -7.80
CA ALA A 483 25.31 7.20 -8.49
C ALA A 483 25.93 6.15 -7.55
N GLU A 484 26.16 6.50 -6.28
CA GLU A 484 26.66 5.56 -5.25
C GLU A 484 25.68 4.43 -4.98
N LEU A 485 24.37 4.69 -5.10
CA LEU A 485 23.30 3.73 -4.88
C LEU A 485 22.83 3.00 -6.15
N ALA A 486 23.46 3.21 -7.30
CA ALA A 486 23.03 2.67 -8.57
C ALA A 486 22.98 1.13 -8.61
N ASP A 487 23.95 0.42 -8.04
CA ASP A 487 23.89 -1.04 -7.93
C ASP A 487 23.35 -1.46 -6.55
N GLY A 488 22.18 -2.11 -6.53
CA GLY A 488 21.50 -2.51 -5.31
C GLY A 488 22.27 -3.52 -4.44
N VAL A 489 23.23 -4.26 -5.02
CA VAL A 489 24.09 -5.18 -4.26
C VAL A 489 25.35 -4.47 -3.77
N ALA A 490 26.10 -3.80 -4.66
CA ALA A 490 27.33 -3.12 -4.29
C ALA A 490 27.12 -2.02 -3.25
N SER A 491 26.05 -1.24 -3.39
CA SER A 491 25.71 -0.14 -2.47
C SER A 491 25.24 -0.58 -1.09
N THR A 492 25.06 -1.88 -0.85
CA THR A 492 24.77 -2.39 0.51
C THR A 492 25.88 -2.14 1.51
N VAL A 493 27.08 -1.76 1.06
CA VAL A 493 28.17 -1.30 1.96
C VAL A 493 27.69 -0.15 2.86
N HIS A 494 26.85 0.76 2.35
CA HIS A 494 26.29 1.87 3.13
C HIS A 494 25.31 1.43 4.23
N TRP A 495 24.72 0.23 4.11
CA TRP A 495 23.90 -0.37 5.16
C TRP A 495 24.75 -1.15 6.18
N LEU A 496 25.94 -1.58 5.80
CA LEU A 496 26.89 -2.26 6.70
C LEU A 496 27.70 -1.25 7.52
N ASP A 497 28.07 -0.12 6.91
CA ASP A 497 28.77 1.01 7.53
C ASP A 497 27.94 2.28 7.26
N LEU A 498 27.06 2.59 8.21
CA LEU A 498 26.05 3.65 8.01
C LEU A 498 26.72 5.02 7.85
N PRO A 499 26.37 5.78 6.80
CA PRO A 499 26.89 7.13 6.60
C PRO A 499 26.52 8.07 7.76
N PRO A 500 27.29 9.15 7.99
CA PRO A 500 26.95 10.16 8.97
C PRO A 500 25.55 10.76 8.71
N GLY A 501 24.72 10.79 9.75
CA GLY A 501 23.35 11.29 9.66
C GLY A 501 22.36 10.33 9.02
N ALA A 502 22.72 9.06 8.81
CA ALA A 502 21.78 8.04 8.36
C ALA A 502 20.55 8.00 9.27
N ARG A 503 19.37 7.88 8.66
CA ARG A 503 18.06 7.84 9.34
C ARG A 503 17.65 6.43 9.73
N VAL A 504 18.55 5.49 9.74
CA VAL A 504 18.29 4.10 10.11
C VAL A 504 19.23 3.65 11.23
N GLN A 505 18.70 2.80 12.07
CA GLN A 505 19.45 2.10 13.12
C GLN A 505 19.30 0.59 12.92
N ARG A 506 20.36 -0.16 13.22
CA ARG A 506 20.25 -1.63 13.20
C ARG A 506 19.23 -2.10 14.22
N TYR A 507 18.38 -3.00 13.80
CA TYR A 507 17.43 -3.66 14.68
C TYR A 507 18.15 -4.46 15.76
N ASN A 508 17.76 -4.27 17.02
CA ASN A 508 18.33 -4.93 18.18
C ASN A 508 17.35 -5.97 18.76
N GLU A 509 17.60 -7.23 18.45
CA GLU A 509 16.76 -8.35 18.88
C GLU A 509 16.75 -8.54 20.40
N GLN A 510 17.87 -8.27 21.07
CA GLN A 510 17.98 -8.39 22.52
C GLN A 510 17.15 -7.32 23.21
N GLU A 511 17.24 -6.08 22.75
CA GLU A 511 16.46 -4.96 23.28
C GLU A 511 14.95 -5.17 23.10
N GLU A 512 14.50 -5.64 21.93
CA GLU A 512 13.10 -5.98 21.72
C GLU A 512 12.68 -7.17 22.58
N GLY A 513 13.55 -8.14 22.79
CA GLY A 513 13.27 -9.30 23.64
C GLY A 513 13.10 -9.00 25.12
N GLU A 514 13.75 -7.94 25.60
CA GLU A 514 13.60 -7.42 26.97
C GLU A 514 12.31 -6.58 27.14
N TYR A 515 11.74 -6.10 26.02
CA TYR A 515 10.50 -5.33 26.00
C TYR A 515 9.31 -6.25 25.87
N HIS A 516 8.87 -6.79 27.01
CA HIS A 516 7.64 -7.55 27.12
C HIS A 516 6.56 -6.67 27.74
N ILE A 517 5.46 -6.45 27.02
CA ILE A 517 4.24 -5.89 27.62
C ILE A 517 3.49 -7.09 28.23
N PRO A 518 3.55 -7.31 29.54
CA PRO A 518 2.81 -8.42 30.13
C PRO A 518 1.32 -8.16 29.93
N VAL A 519 0.62 -9.09 29.33
CA VAL A 519 -0.83 -9.16 29.43
C VAL A 519 -1.14 -9.70 30.85
N PRO A 520 -1.59 -8.89 31.78
CA PRO A 520 -1.42 -9.13 33.23
C PRO A 520 -2.13 -10.37 33.83
N ILE A 521 -2.77 -11.21 33.03
CA ILE A 521 -3.65 -12.29 33.54
C ILE A 521 -3.45 -13.63 32.81
N LEU A 522 -2.57 -13.71 31.83
CA LEU A 522 -2.51 -14.84 30.92
C LEU A 522 -1.13 -15.50 30.89
N GLY A 523 -1.08 -16.82 30.98
CA GLY A 523 0.16 -17.57 30.78
C GLY A 523 0.54 -17.68 29.29
N PRO A 524 1.78 -18.08 28.97
CA PRO A 524 2.33 -18.07 27.59
C PRO A 524 1.48 -18.83 26.55
N LEU A 525 0.79 -19.90 26.95
CA LEU A 525 -0.11 -20.65 26.06
C LEU A 525 -1.38 -19.85 25.72
N THR A 526 -1.85 -19.05 26.66
CA THR A 526 -3.04 -18.21 26.46
C THR A 526 -2.68 -16.99 25.62
N GLU A 527 -1.49 -16.41 25.81
CA GLU A 527 -0.96 -15.32 24.97
C GLU A 527 -0.79 -15.78 23.53
N GLN A 528 -0.24 -16.97 23.28
CA GLN A 528 -0.13 -17.56 21.96
C GLN A 528 -1.51 -17.79 21.32
N LEU A 529 -2.48 -18.32 22.07
CA LEU A 529 -3.83 -18.54 21.57
C LEU A 529 -4.53 -17.22 21.22
N ILE A 530 -4.35 -16.18 22.04
CA ILE A 530 -4.90 -14.85 21.77
C ILE A 530 -4.26 -14.27 20.53
N TYR A 531 -2.94 -14.37 20.39
CA TYR A 531 -2.26 -13.91 19.18
C TYR A 531 -2.80 -14.62 17.93
N ASP A 532 -2.80 -15.95 17.93
CA ASP A 532 -3.18 -16.76 16.78
C ASP A 532 -4.67 -16.66 16.40
N LYS A 533 -5.55 -16.29 17.33
CA LYS A 533 -6.99 -16.28 17.10
C LYS A 533 -7.60 -14.88 17.00
N PHE A 534 -6.99 -13.89 17.61
CA PHE A 534 -7.60 -12.56 17.74
C PHE A 534 -6.72 -11.42 17.25
N ILE A 535 -5.39 -11.51 17.44
CA ILE A 535 -4.50 -10.41 17.07
C ILE A 535 -4.07 -10.57 15.60
N ASP A 536 -3.61 -11.77 15.25
CA ASP A 536 -3.11 -12.08 13.91
C ASP A 536 -3.59 -13.48 13.47
N PRO A 537 -4.90 -13.68 13.23
CA PRO A 537 -5.46 -14.96 12.79
C PRO A 537 -4.98 -15.34 11.39
N ASP A 538 -4.92 -16.69 11.17
CA ASP A 538 -4.61 -17.26 9.84
C ASP A 538 -5.81 -17.15 8.91
#